data_eb7aa47d26c2771cdb72ae7eb21ee698
#
_entry.id   eb7aa47d26c2771cdb72ae7eb21ee698
#
_cell.length_a   1.000
_cell.length_b   1.000
_cell.length_c   1.000
_cell.angle_alpha   90.00
_cell.angle_beta   90.00
_cell.angle_gamma   90.00
#
_symmetry.space_group_name_H-M   'P 1'
#
loop_
_entity.id
_entity.type
_entity.pdbx_description
1 polymer ?
#
loop_
_entity_poly.entity_id
_entity_poly.type
_entity_poly.pdbx_seq_one_letter_code
_entity_poly.pdbx_strand_id
1 'polypeptide(L)'
;MAPTDAREIGDLTRTGAEQLRRAGMNVDLQEMDFANVVRRQLNQAPPDQGSYNMRCGLADRSLPNVHPFGNLAIRADGKEPVNGWANSPRIEELRATWLETPDLEQQKRICVDLQKQLWEDVPFIPMGEYWQASAYRKRLTGIVPGCFATFYGVRLA
;
A
#
# COMPACT_ATOMS: atom_id res chain seq x y z
N MET A 1 1.65 10.73 -8.79
CA MET A 1 0.61 10.45 -9.82
C MET A 1 -0.74 10.33 -9.13
N ALA A 2 -1.78 10.98 -9.66
CA ALA A 2 -3.15 10.97 -9.11
C ALA A 2 -4.13 10.43 -10.17
N PRO A 3 -4.88 9.36 -9.87
CA PRO A 3 -5.92 8.90 -10.79
C PRO A 3 -7.12 9.86 -10.77
N THR A 4 -7.70 10.12 -11.94
CA THR A 4 -8.88 11.01 -12.11
C THR A 4 -10.19 10.25 -11.99
N ASP A 5 -10.19 8.95 -12.21
CA ASP A 5 -11.33 8.02 -12.23
C ASP A 5 -11.39 7.07 -11.00
N ALA A 6 -10.40 7.13 -10.11
CA ALA A 6 -10.40 6.43 -8.80
C ALA A 6 -10.38 7.49 -7.68
N ARG A 7 -11.57 7.95 -7.29
CA ARG A 7 -11.77 9.14 -6.46
C ARG A 7 -10.98 9.11 -5.15
N GLU A 8 -11.07 8.01 -4.40
CA GLU A 8 -10.45 7.90 -3.07
C GLU A 8 -8.92 8.03 -3.16
N ILE A 9 -8.31 7.37 -4.15
CA ILE A 9 -6.86 7.43 -4.38
C ILE A 9 -6.48 8.82 -4.91
N GLY A 10 -7.28 9.39 -5.81
CA GLY A 10 -7.06 10.72 -6.38
C GLY A 10 -7.06 11.80 -5.31
N ASP A 11 -8.08 11.82 -4.44
CA ASP A 11 -8.22 12.80 -3.36
C ASP A 11 -7.10 12.65 -2.32
N LEU A 12 -6.75 11.40 -1.95
CA LEU A 12 -5.62 11.10 -1.07
C LEU A 12 -4.31 11.62 -1.67
N THR A 13 -4.09 11.37 -2.95
CA THR A 13 -2.86 11.81 -3.65
C THR A 13 -2.75 13.33 -3.70
N ARG A 14 -3.84 14.04 -4.00
CA ARG A 14 -3.85 15.52 -4.01
C ARG A 14 -3.55 16.07 -2.62
N THR A 15 -4.18 15.50 -1.58
CA THR A 15 -3.94 15.90 -0.19
C THR A 15 -2.49 15.67 0.20
N GLY A 16 -1.92 14.50 -0.11
CA GLY A 16 -0.52 14.20 0.16
C GLY A 16 0.44 15.13 -0.60
N ALA A 17 0.17 15.40 -1.88
CA ALA A 17 0.97 16.34 -2.67
C ALA A 17 0.99 17.74 -2.06
N GLU A 18 -0.15 18.22 -1.54
CA GLU A 18 -0.22 19.52 -0.87
C GLU A 18 0.57 19.53 0.44
N GLN A 19 0.49 18.46 1.22
CA GLN A 19 1.29 18.35 2.46
C GLN A 19 2.80 18.35 2.18
N LEU A 20 3.24 17.64 1.14
CA LEU A 20 4.64 17.61 0.72
C LEU A 20 5.11 19.00 0.25
N ARG A 21 4.28 19.74 -0.49
CA ARG A 21 4.58 21.13 -0.89
C ARG A 21 4.72 22.05 0.32
N ARG A 22 3.84 21.91 1.32
CA ARG A 22 3.95 22.66 2.58
C ARG A 22 5.21 22.33 3.36
N ALA A 23 5.71 21.11 3.24
CA ALA A 23 6.99 20.68 3.79
C ALA A 23 8.20 21.17 2.97
N GLY A 24 8.00 21.94 1.91
CA GLY A 24 9.07 22.52 1.09
C GLY A 24 9.52 21.64 -0.09
N MET A 25 8.85 20.55 -0.37
CA MET A 25 9.19 19.71 -1.52
C MET A 25 8.62 20.29 -2.81
N ASN A 26 9.41 20.23 -3.88
CA ASN A 26 8.95 20.57 -5.23
C ASN A 26 8.17 19.38 -5.81
N VAL A 27 6.83 19.46 -5.79
CA VAL A 27 5.94 18.37 -6.22
C VAL A 27 5.30 18.70 -7.55
N ASP A 28 5.65 17.97 -8.60
CA ASP A 28 4.92 17.89 -9.86
C ASP A 28 3.83 16.82 -9.76
N LEU A 29 2.57 17.27 -9.64
CA LEU A 29 1.42 16.37 -9.55
C LEU A 29 0.90 16.04 -10.95
N GLN A 30 1.12 14.81 -11.38
CA GLN A 30 0.65 14.27 -12.64
C GLN A 30 -0.71 13.60 -12.47
N GLU A 31 -1.74 14.11 -13.16
CA GLU A 31 -3.10 13.56 -13.15
C GLU A 31 -3.38 12.77 -14.43
N MET A 32 -3.95 11.58 -14.30
CA MET A 32 -4.27 10.67 -15.39
C MET A 32 -5.32 9.64 -14.97
N ASP A 33 -5.87 8.86 -15.88
CA ASP A 33 -6.72 7.72 -15.52
C ASP A 33 -5.94 6.62 -14.80
N PHE A 34 -6.67 5.79 -14.04
CA PHE A 34 -6.06 4.75 -13.20
C PHE A 34 -5.27 3.72 -14.01
N ALA A 35 -5.72 3.38 -15.22
CA ALA A 35 -5.00 2.44 -16.08
C ALA A 35 -3.62 2.98 -16.48
N ASN A 36 -3.51 4.27 -16.75
CA ASN A 36 -2.22 4.93 -17.01
C ASN A 36 -1.35 5.03 -15.76
N VAL A 37 -1.94 5.25 -14.57
CA VAL A 37 -1.18 5.17 -13.29
C VAL A 37 -0.57 3.79 -13.14
N VAL A 38 -1.35 2.71 -13.35
CA VAL A 38 -0.86 1.32 -13.26
C VAL A 38 0.23 1.03 -14.29
N ARG A 39 0.06 1.51 -15.53
CA ARG A 39 1.09 1.34 -16.56
C ARG A 39 2.40 2.03 -16.19
N ARG A 40 2.34 3.26 -15.69
CA ARG A 40 3.52 4.01 -15.27
C ARG A 40 4.20 3.43 -14.04
N GLN A 41 3.45 2.84 -13.10
CA GLN A 41 4.06 2.21 -11.93
C GLN A 41 4.95 1.01 -12.26
N LEU A 42 4.79 0.39 -13.42
CA LEU A 42 5.63 -0.71 -13.89
C LEU A 42 6.91 -0.23 -14.61
N ASN A 43 7.02 1.07 -14.86
CA ASN A 43 8.15 1.66 -15.56
C ASN A 43 9.25 2.04 -14.58
N GLN A 44 10.39 1.36 -14.65
CA GLN A 44 11.58 1.60 -13.79
C GLN A 44 12.54 2.66 -14.36
N ALA A 45 12.22 3.23 -15.52
CA ALA A 45 13.03 4.29 -16.10
C ALA A 45 13.04 5.56 -15.22
N PRO A 46 13.91 6.54 -15.46
CA PRO A 46 13.83 7.83 -14.80
C PRO A 46 12.49 8.55 -15.01
N PRO A 47 12.07 9.44 -14.11
CA PRO A 47 10.77 10.14 -14.20
C PRO A 47 10.56 10.92 -15.50
N ASP A 48 11.61 11.50 -16.07
CA ASP A 48 11.60 12.20 -17.37
C ASP A 48 11.38 11.26 -18.58
N GLN A 49 11.56 9.95 -18.36
CA GLN A 49 11.27 8.89 -19.32
C GLN A 49 9.94 8.15 -19.01
N GLY A 50 9.04 8.80 -18.31
CA GLY A 50 7.68 8.32 -18.08
C GLY A 50 7.47 7.47 -16.82
N SER A 51 8.43 7.41 -15.91
CA SER A 51 8.27 6.80 -14.58
C SER A 51 7.74 7.82 -13.55
N TYR A 52 8.00 7.59 -12.26
CA TYR A 52 7.51 8.40 -11.15
C TYR A 52 8.45 8.30 -9.94
N ASN A 53 8.38 9.29 -9.04
CA ASN A 53 9.04 9.22 -7.74
C ASN A 53 8.11 8.69 -6.65
N MET A 54 6.86 9.13 -6.65
CA MET A 54 5.85 8.76 -5.66
C MET A 54 4.50 8.49 -6.29
N ARG A 55 3.75 7.57 -5.70
CA ARG A 55 2.33 7.35 -5.98
C ARG A 55 1.58 7.06 -4.69
N CYS A 56 0.29 7.34 -4.63
CA CYS A 56 -0.59 6.81 -3.59
C CYS A 56 -1.24 5.50 -4.05
N GLY A 57 -1.55 4.66 -3.08
CA GLY A 57 -2.28 3.41 -3.28
C GLY A 57 -3.10 3.08 -2.05
N LEU A 58 -3.99 2.13 -2.19
CA LEU A 58 -4.76 1.58 -1.09
C LEU A 58 -4.33 0.13 -0.87
N ALA A 59 -4.27 -0.28 0.39
CA ALA A 59 -4.09 -1.66 0.80
C ALA A 59 -5.24 -2.05 1.72
N ASP A 60 -5.80 -3.24 1.54
CA ASP A 60 -6.77 -3.80 2.47
C ASP A 60 -6.08 -4.42 3.69
N ARG A 61 -6.85 -4.70 4.73
CA ARG A 61 -6.37 -5.38 5.94
C ARG A 61 -6.46 -6.90 5.84
N SER A 62 -6.25 -7.47 4.68
CA SER A 62 -6.10 -8.92 4.53
C SER A 62 -4.85 -9.44 5.25
N LEU A 63 -4.85 -10.73 5.59
CA LEU A 63 -3.70 -11.36 6.26
C LEU A 63 -2.36 -11.09 5.56
N PRO A 64 -2.24 -11.20 4.23
CA PRO A 64 -0.98 -10.87 3.57
C PRO A 64 -0.50 -9.44 3.85
N ASN A 65 -1.40 -8.47 3.88
CA ASN A 65 -1.05 -7.05 4.06
C ASN A 65 -0.75 -6.67 5.52
N VAL A 66 -1.22 -7.43 6.50
CA VAL A 66 -0.91 -7.18 7.92
C VAL A 66 0.25 -8.04 8.45
N HIS A 67 0.73 -8.96 7.65
CA HIS A 67 1.81 -9.87 8.00
C HIS A 67 3.16 -9.30 7.51
N PRO A 68 4.19 -9.16 8.33
CA PRO A 68 5.45 -8.52 7.92
C PRO A 68 6.07 -9.07 6.63
N PHE A 69 6.06 -10.38 6.45
CA PHE A 69 6.61 -11.01 5.24
C PHE A 69 5.71 -10.83 4.00
N GLY A 70 4.39 -10.89 4.16
CA GLY A 70 3.43 -10.78 3.06
C GLY A 70 3.11 -9.35 2.64
N ASN A 71 3.41 -8.36 3.47
CA ASN A 71 3.11 -6.97 3.17
C ASN A 71 4.03 -6.43 2.06
N LEU A 72 3.46 -6.25 0.88
CA LEU A 72 4.20 -5.76 -0.28
C LEU A 72 4.60 -4.29 -0.16
N ALA A 73 3.90 -3.49 0.65
CA ALA A 73 4.23 -2.07 0.83
C ALA A 73 5.58 -1.85 1.54
N ILE A 74 6.02 -2.84 2.33
CA ILE A 74 7.30 -2.80 3.03
C ILE A 74 8.37 -3.69 2.38
N ARG A 75 8.07 -4.30 1.24
CA ARG A 75 9.05 -5.06 0.48
C ARG A 75 10.09 -4.12 -0.14
N ALA A 76 11.35 -4.42 0.08
CA ALA A 76 12.47 -3.56 -0.28
C ALA A 76 13.63 -4.34 -0.93
N ASP A 77 13.30 -5.28 -1.81
CA ASP A 77 14.29 -6.08 -2.55
C ASP A 77 14.73 -5.47 -3.89
N GLY A 78 14.22 -4.30 -4.23
CA GLY A 78 14.52 -3.60 -5.50
C GLY A 78 13.90 -4.22 -6.75
N LYS A 79 13.08 -5.27 -6.62
CA LYS A 79 12.58 -6.06 -7.76
C LYS A 79 11.07 -5.93 -7.96
N GLU A 80 10.33 -5.52 -6.95
CA GLU A 80 8.86 -5.50 -6.98
C GLU A 80 8.32 -4.17 -7.53
N PRO A 81 7.69 -4.16 -8.71
CA PRO A 81 7.23 -2.92 -9.33
C PRO A 81 5.93 -2.38 -8.72
N VAL A 82 5.15 -3.21 -8.01
CA VAL A 82 3.80 -2.84 -7.58
C VAL A 82 3.81 -1.72 -6.56
N ASN A 83 4.78 -1.71 -5.64
CA ASN A 83 4.87 -0.73 -4.57
C ASN A 83 6.12 0.17 -4.66
N GLY A 84 6.80 0.16 -5.79
CA GLY A 84 8.01 0.92 -6.03
C GLY A 84 9.27 0.04 -5.99
N TRP A 85 10.41 0.69 -6.07
CA TRP A 85 11.70 0.05 -6.27
C TRP A 85 12.61 0.22 -5.05
N ALA A 86 12.01 0.22 -3.85
CA ALA A 86 12.76 0.31 -2.60
C ALA A 86 13.80 -0.81 -2.51
N ASN A 87 15.00 -0.47 -2.07
CA ASN A 87 16.09 -1.42 -1.89
C ASN A 87 16.73 -1.21 -0.51
N SER A 88 16.41 -2.08 0.42
CA SER A 88 16.96 -2.10 1.77
C SER A 88 17.25 -3.52 2.21
N PRO A 89 18.51 -3.95 2.16
CA PRO A 89 18.90 -5.27 2.62
C PRO A 89 18.51 -5.54 4.07
N ARG A 90 18.50 -4.50 4.92
CA ARG A 90 18.13 -4.64 6.33
C ARG A 90 16.64 -4.92 6.53
N ILE A 91 15.76 -4.27 5.78
CA ILE A 91 14.33 -4.57 5.80
C ILE A 91 14.10 -6.03 5.38
N GLU A 92 14.71 -6.48 4.29
CA GLU A 92 14.53 -7.85 3.82
C GLU A 92 15.11 -8.89 4.78
N GLU A 93 16.24 -8.64 5.43
CA GLU A 93 16.79 -9.47 6.50
C GLU A 93 15.81 -9.60 7.66
N LEU A 94 15.25 -8.49 8.15
CA LEU A 94 14.29 -8.50 9.26
C LEU A 94 12.99 -9.24 8.88
N ARG A 95 12.50 -9.08 7.65
CA ARG A 95 11.33 -9.79 7.15
C ARG A 95 11.57 -11.30 7.09
N ALA A 96 12.72 -11.74 6.60
CA ALA A 96 13.11 -13.15 6.56
C ALA A 96 13.27 -13.72 7.98
N THR A 97 13.99 -13.03 8.87
CA THR A 97 14.18 -13.43 10.25
C THR A 97 12.84 -13.57 10.99
N TRP A 98 11.91 -12.65 10.76
CA TRP A 98 10.57 -12.74 11.35
C TRP A 98 9.84 -14.02 10.93
N LEU A 99 9.93 -14.41 9.67
CA LEU A 99 9.29 -15.61 9.13
C LEU A 99 9.85 -16.90 9.74
N GLU A 100 11.16 -16.93 9.98
CA GLU A 100 11.87 -18.09 10.53
C GLU A 100 11.76 -18.19 12.05
N THR A 101 11.28 -17.15 12.73
CA THR A 101 11.20 -17.08 14.19
C THR A 101 9.88 -17.67 14.70
N PRO A 102 9.87 -18.80 15.44
CA PRO A 102 8.64 -19.39 15.96
C PRO A 102 8.13 -18.72 17.24
N ASP A 103 8.99 -18.03 17.99
CA ASP A 103 8.67 -17.40 19.27
C ASP A 103 7.99 -16.05 19.08
N LEU A 104 6.78 -15.90 19.63
CA LEU A 104 5.95 -14.70 19.45
C LEU A 104 6.60 -13.42 20.02
N GLU A 105 7.28 -13.53 21.16
CA GLU A 105 7.90 -12.36 21.80
C GLU A 105 9.15 -11.90 21.03
N GLN A 106 9.85 -12.82 20.41
CA GLN A 106 10.93 -12.48 19.48
C GLN A 106 10.37 -11.86 18.18
N GLN A 107 9.29 -12.42 17.62
CA GLN A 107 8.61 -11.83 16.46
C GLN A 107 8.18 -10.39 16.72
N LYS A 108 7.62 -10.08 17.90
CA LYS A 108 7.26 -8.70 18.28
C LYS A 108 8.47 -7.78 18.32
N ARG A 109 9.60 -8.22 18.85
CA ARG A 109 10.85 -7.44 18.87
C ARG A 109 11.35 -7.17 17.45
N ILE A 110 11.34 -8.17 16.58
CA ILE A 110 11.71 -8.00 15.18
C ILE A 110 10.77 -6.99 14.48
N CYS A 111 9.46 -7.02 14.78
CA CYS A 111 8.52 -6.02 14.26
C CYS A 111 8.87 -4.58 14.70
N VAL A 112 9.32 -4.40 15.94
CA VAL A 112 9.77 -3.08 16.42
C VAL A 112 11.01 -2.61 15.66
N ASP A 113 11.98 -3.49 15.44
CA ASP A 113 13.19 -3.15 14.69
C ASP A 113 12.88 -2.90 13.22
N LEU A 114 11.97 -3.68 12.63
CA LEU A 114 11.47 -3.45 11.29
C LEU A 114 10.78 -2.08 11.15
N GLN A 115 9.94 -1.70 12.11
CA GLN A 115 9.30 -0.38 12.11
C GLN A 115 10.32 0.76 12.20
N LYS A 116 11.38 0.64 13.01
CA LYS A 116 12.46 1.63 13.05
C LYS A 116 13.16 1.76 11.71
N GLN A 117 13.50 0.63 11.09
CA GLN A 117 14.16 0.63 9.79
C GLN A 117 13.26 1.22 8.69
N LEU A 118 11.95 0.94 8.75
CA LEU A 118 10.99 1.55 7.82
C LEU A 118 10.89 3.08 7.96
N TRP A 119 11.11 3.64 9.15
CA TRP A 119 11.18 5.09 9.35
C TRP A 119 12.51 5.70 8.88
N GLU A 120 13.60 4.94 8.86
CA GLU A 120 14.89 5.38 8.34
C GLU A 120 14.91 5.38 6.80
N ASP A 121 14.45 4.29 6.19
CA ASP A 121 14.52 4.09 4.73
C ASP A 121 13.32 4.66 3.97
N VAL A 122 12.20 4.85 4.65
CA VAL A 122 10.93 5.42 4.12
C VAL A 122 10.49 4.82 2.78
N PRO A 123 10.36 3.48 2.65
CA PRO A 123 9.89 2.87 1.41
C PRO A 123 8.43 3.24 1.12
N PHE A 124 7.65 3.57 2.14
CA PHE A 124 6.28 4.06 2.02
C PHE A 124 5.93 5.03 3.14
N ILE A 125 4.92 5.86 2.91
CA ILE A 125 4.40 6.82 3.89
C ILE A 125 2.97 6.41 4.25
N PRO A 126 2.69 5.92 5.48
CA PRO A 126 1.33 5.60 5.90
C PRO A 126 0.52 6.89 6.07
N MET A 127 -0.59 7.01 5.33
CA MET A 127 -1.45 8.19 5.36
C MET A 127 -2.69 8.01 6.24
N GLY A 128 -2.91 6.84 6.79
CA GLY A 128 -4.02 6.53 7.68
C GLY A 128 -4.87 5.36 7.20
N GLU A 129 -5.96 5.14 7.91
CA GLU A 129 -6.95 4.10 7.59
C GLU A 129 -8.32 4.73 7.40
N TYR A 130 -9.14 4.11 6.59
CA TYR A 130 -10.53 4.50 6.42
C TYR A 130 -11.44 3.27 6.30
N TRP A 131 -12.70 3.43 6.63
CA TRP A 131 -13.71 2.40 6.47
C TRP A 131 -14.53 2.68 5.23
N GLN A 132 -14.56 1.75 4.31
CA GLN A 132 -15.40 1.84 3.13
C GLN A 132 -16.78 1.23 3.45
N ALA A 133 -17.82 2.04 3.37
CA ALA A 133 -19.19 1.56 3.57
C ALA A 133 -19.64 0.67 2.41
N SER A 134 -20.25 -0.46 2.73
CA SER A 134 -20.87 -1.35 1.76
C SER A 134 -22.38 -1.32 1.91
N ALA A 135 -23.09 -1.30 0.79
CA ALA A 135 -24.55 -1.35 0.78
C ALA A 135 -25.04 -2.58 0.00
N TYR A 136 -26.04 -3.24 0.53
CA TYR A 136 -26.67 -4.38 -0.15
C TYR A 136 -28.20 -4.38 0.08
N ARG A 137 -28.91 -5.08 -0.79
CA ARG A 137 -30.36 -5.18 -0.69
C ARG A 137 -30.76 -6.01 0.54
N LYS A 138 -31.80 -5.58 1.30
CA LYS A 138 -32.30 -6.25 2.51
C LYS A 138 -32.68 -7.72 2.30
N ARG A 139 -33.01 -8.12 1.07
CA ARG A 139 -33.32 -9.50 0.70
C ARG A 139 -32.11 -10.41 0.55
N LEU A 140 -30.88 -9.90 0.73
CA LEU A 140 -29.67 -10.71 0.73
C LEU A 140 -29.33 -11.12 2.15
N THR A 141 -29.08 -12.41 2.35
CA THR A 141 -28.66 -13.02 3.63
C THR A 141 -27.35 -13.78 3.43
N GLY A 142 -26.66 -14.13 4.54
CA GLY A 142 -25.42 -14.87 4.49
C GLY A 142 -24.21 -14.03 4.05
N ILE A 143 -24.31 -12.69 4.14
CA ILE A 143 -23.19 -11.81 3.84
C ILE A 143 -22.19 -11.89 5.00
N VAL A 144 -20.93 -12.21 4.68
CA VAL A 144 -19.83 -12.27 5.63
C VAL A 144 -19.09 -10.93 5.59
N PRO A 145 -19.04 -10.18 6.72
CA PRO A 145 -18.23 -8.97 6.80
C PRO A 145 -16.74 -9.29 6.63
N GLY A 146 -16.04 -8.49 5.83
CA GLY A 146 -14.61 -8.68 5.59
C GLY A 146 -14.02 -7.55 4.76
N CYS A 147 -12.71 -7.58 4.56
CA CYS A 147 -12.00 -6.61 3.72
C CYS A 147 -12.30 -6.79 2.21
N PHE A 148 -12.88 -7.90 1.84
CA PHE A 148 -13.36 -8.19 0.48
C PHE A 148 -14.84 -8.55 0.49
N ALA A 149 -15.55 -8.17 -0.56
CA ALA A 149 -16.90 -8.66 -0.81
C ALA A 149 -16.85 -10.13 -1.21
N THR A 150 -17.18 -11.02 -0.28
CA THR A 150 -17.29 -12.45 -0.55
C THR A 150 -18.75 -12.80 -0.79
N PHE A 151 -19.03 -13.47 -1.90
CA PHE A 151 -20.39 -13.92 -2.25
C PHE A 151 -20.65 -15.37 -1.84
N TYR A 152 -19.71 -16.01 -1.19
CA TYR A 152 -19.85 -17.38 -0.71
C TYR A 152 -20.90 -17.45 0.40
N GLY A 153 -21.96 -18.25 0.17
CA GLY A 153 -23.06 -18.39 1.12
C GLY A 153 -24.14 -17.31 1.03
N VAL A 154 -23.99 -16.30 0.16
CA VAL A 154 -25.03 -15.26 -0.04
C VAL A 154 -26.24 -15.88 -0.70
N ARG A 155 -27.44 -15.59 -0.15
CA ARG A 155 -28.74 -16.11 -0.60
C ARG A 155 -29.75 -14.99 -0.72
N LEU A 156 -30.75 -15.19 -1.56
CA LEU A 156 -31.97 -14.41 -1.56
C LEU A 156 -32.90 -14.93 -0.45
N ALA A 157 -33.36 -14.03 0.43
CA ALA A 157 -34.40 -14.32 1.40
C ALA A 157 -35.76 -14.22 0.75
#